data_562ffba35be480d07a58980f5418ee59
#
_entry.id   562ffba35be480d07a58980f5418ee59
#
_cell.length_a   1.000
_cell.length_b   1.000
_cell.length_c   1.000
_cell.angle_alpha   90.00
_cell.angle_beta   90.00
_cell.angle_gamma   90.00
#
_symmetry.space_group_name_H-M   'P 1'
#
loop_
_entity.id
_entity.type
_entity.pdbx_description
1 polymer ?
#
loop_
_entity_poly.entity_id
_entity_poly.type
_entity_poly.pdbx_seq_one_letter_code
_entity_poly.pdbx_strand_id
1 'polypeptide(L)'
;NIEYLKYFAELAKIQHYGRAAKALNISQPGLSHAIKTLEEEYGVPLFQKEGRNVSLSLYGKELMKDVDEILGAYLRLEERAAGLRTEEKTVRIGSVYPLAPGTIPHMLKEFGATFPFIIYNRMTPEIAEGLLDGKYDIGFCSDLLKSDEIEYYPIRDSYIAVVVPKGHPLENRERISLKETAGYPQIMFSKTSGFRKLQEQVFAAEGITVQPVCSAEEIEVITGLIENGFGISVLPYMDIVHLHNLVAIPVQTSIWKSKFYIARRKYG
;
A
#
# COMPACT_ATOMS: atom_id res chain seq x y z
N ASN A 1 26.10 9.76 15.65
CA ASN A 1 26.15 10.72 14.54
C ASN A 1 25.28 10.22 13.40
N ILE A 2 24.19 10.93 13.05
CA ILE A 2 23.22 10.52 12.03
C ILE A 2 23.85 10.29 10.64
N GLU A 3 24.87 11.08 10.28
CA GLU A 3 25.59 10.90 9.02
C GLU A 3 26.32 9.54 8.96
N TYR A 4 26.88 9.08 10.07
CA TYR A 4 27.53 7.77 10.11
C TYR A 4 26.51 6.64 9.97
N LEU A 5 25.27 6.80 10.48
CA LEU A 5 24.20 5.83 10.27
C LEU A 5 23.77 5.81 8.79
N LYS A 6 23.71 6.96 8.11
CA LYS A 6 23.48 7.00 6.65
C LYS A 6 24.58 6.27 5.88
N TYR A 7 25.84 6.45 6.28
CA TYR A 7 26.97 5.76 5.66
C TYR A 7 26.91 4.25 5.89
N PHE A 8 26.53 3.83 7.08
CA PHE A 8 26.33 2.42 7.40
C PHE A 8 25.23 1.81 6.54
N ALA A 9 24.08 2.45 6.43
CA ALA A 9 22.95 1.99 5.62
C ALA A 9 23.32 1.89 4.12
N GLU A 10 24.00 2.89 3.58
CA GLU A 10 24.40 2.89 2.17
C GLU A 10 25.49 1.83 1.87
N LEU A 11 26.45 1.64 2.78
CA LEU A 11 27.42 0.57 2.65
C LEU A 11 26.77 -0.82 2.74
N ALA A 12 25.79 -1.01 3.62
CA ALA A 12 25.03 -2.25 3.74
C ALA A 12 24.31 -2.62 2.44
N LYS A 13 23.77 -1.62 1.74
CA LYS A 13 23.08 -1.78 0.44
C LYS A 13 24.06 -2.10 -0.69
N ILE A 14 25.17 -1.37 -0.78
CA ILE A 14 26.11 -1.45 -1.91
C ILE A 14 27.15 -2.57 -1.72
N GLN A 15 27.49 -2.92 -0.47
CA GLN A 15 28.43 -3.98 -0.08
C GLN A 15 29.85 -3.81 -0.65
N HIS A 16 30.24 -2.58 -0.98
CA HIS A 16 31.55 -2.28 -1.53
C HIS A 16 31.98 -0.86 -1.16
N TYR A 17 33.02 -0.71 -0.33
CA TYR A 17 33.47 0.59 0.21
C TYR A 17 33.69 1.67 -0.86
N GLY A 18 34.41 1.36 -1.94
CA GLY A 18 34.72 2.35 -2.98
C GLY A 18 33.45 2.84 -3.72
N ARG A 19 32.50 1.93 -4.01
CA ARG A 19 31.23 2.30 -4.67
C ARG A 19 30.31 3.07 -3.72
N ALA A 20 30.23 2.66 -2.46
CA ALA A 20 29.45 3.34 -1.45
C ALA A 20 29.99 4.73 -1.17
N ALA A 21 31.31 4.91 -1.03
CA ALA A 21 31.94 6.19 -0.86
C ALA A 21 31.65 7.14 -2.05
N LYS A 22 31.70 6.62 -3.28
CA LYS A 22 31.33 7.40 -4.47
C LYS A 22 29.86 7.82 -4.47
N ALA A 23 28.96 6.91 -4.09
CA ALA A 23 27.52 7.21 -3.99
C ALA A 23 27.23 8.28 -2.92
N LEU A 24 27.98 8.25 -1.82
CA LEU A 24 27.88 9.23 -0.72
C LEU A 24 28.66 10.55 -0.98
N ASN A 25 29.36 10.66 -2.10
CA ASN A 25 30.25 11.80 -2.42
C ASN A 25 31.33 12.07 -1.35
N ILE A 26 31.91 11.02 -0.77
CA ILE A 26 32.99 11.11 0.22
C ILE A 26 34.18 10.23 -0.21
N SER A 27 35.31 10.38 0.49
CA SER A 27 36.47 9.53 0.27
C SER A 27 36.26 8.13 0.89
N GLN A 28 36.83 7.09 0.27
CA GLN A 28 36.78 5.74 0.84
C GLN A 28 37.44 5.67 2.24
N PRO A 29 38.57 6.32 2.53
CA PRO A 29 39.12 6.41 3.90
C PRO A 29 38.14 7.05 4.86
N GLY A 30 37.41 8.10 4.45
CA GLY A 30 36.38 8.76 5.27
C GLY A 30 35.23 7.83 5.62
N LEU A 31 34.71 7.06 4.64
CA LEU A 31 33.71 6.05 4.88
C LEU A 31 34.22 4.97 5.84
N SER A 32 35.42 4.46 5.61
CA SER A 32 36.04 3.44 6.47
C SER A 32 36.21 3.92 7.92
N HIS A 33 36.62 5.17 8.09
CA HIS A 33 36.75 5.80 9.41
C HIS A 33 35.37 5.89 10.12
N ALA A 34 34.34 6.38 9.41
CA ALA A 34 32.99 6.50 9.97
C ALA A 34 32.42 5.16 10.43
N ILE A 35 32.59 4.10 9.62
CA ILE A 35 32.13 2.74 10.00
C ILE A 35 32.91 2.23 11.21
N LYS A 36 34.23 2.40 11.21
CA LYS A 36 35.08 1.98 12.35
C LYS A 36 34.67 2.70 13.63
N THR A 37 34.35 3.99 13.55
CA THR A 37 33.88 4.78 14.71
C THR A 37 32.57 4.22 15.26
N LEU A 38 31.60 3.82 14.40
CA LEU A 38 30.38 3.16 14.84
C LEU A 38 30.64 1.81 15.48
N GLU A 39 31.56 0.98 14.92
CA GLU A 39 31.95 -0.30 15.48
C GLU A 39 32.62 -0.15 16.84
N GLU A 40 33.44 0.88 17.02
CA GLU A 40 34.05 1.22 18.31
C GLU A 40 33.02 1.72 19.33
N GLU A 41 32.06 2.55 18.90
CA GLU A 41 30.98 3.09 19.73
C GLU A 41 30.04 1.99 20.22
N TYR A 42 29.66 1.04 19.35
CA TYR A 42 28.75 -0.06 19.68
C TYR A 42 29.45 -1.29 20.26
N GLY A 43 30.78 -1.36 20.15
CA GLY A 43 31.59 -2.47 20.66
C GLY A 43 31.44 -3.77 19.88
N VAL A 44 30.89 -3.74 18.68
CA VAL A 44 30.65 -4.91 17.82
C VAL A 44 30.98 -4.62 16.36
N PRO A 45 31.47 -5.61 15.60
CA PRO A 45 31.70 -5.43 14.17
C PRO A 45 30.37 -5.37 13.43
N LEU A 46 30.18 -4.35 12.59
CA LEU A 46 28.99 -4.16 11.74
C LEU A 46 29.11 -4.88 10.41
N PHE A 47 30.35 -5.01 9.90
CA PHE A 47 30.64 -5.67 8.63
C PHE A 47 31.63 -6.82 8.79
N GLN A 48 31.52 -7.78 7.88
CA GLN A 48 32.50 -8.85 7.67
C GLN A 48 33.03 -8.82 6.24
N LYS A 49 34.30 -9.22 6.07
CA LYS A 49 34.93 -9.28 4.74
C LYS A 49 34.40 -10.46 3.94
N GLU A 50 34.12 -10.22 2.69
CA GLU A 50 33.68 -11.23 1.72
C GLU A 50 34.48 -11.07 0.41
N GLY A 51 35.71 -11.57 0.46
CA GLY A 51 36.68 -11.36 -0.63
C GLY A 51 37.07 -9.89 -0.80
N ARG A 52 36.70 -9.29 -1.93
CA ARG A 52 36.91 -7.86 -2.23
C ARG A 52 35.72 -6.98 -1.76
N ASN A 53 34.63 -7.60 -1.34
CA ASN A 53 33.41 -6.96 -0.88
C ASN A 53 33.29 -7.06 0.65
N VAL A 54 32.20 -6.48 1.16
CA VAL A 54 31.79 -6.61 2.55
C VAL A 54 30.31 -6.94 2.61
N SER A 55 29.92 -7.71 3.62
CA SER A 55 28.52 -7.97 3.95
C SER A 55 28.25 -7.60 5.40
N LEU A 56 27.00 -7.40 5.77
CA LEU A 56 26.63 -7.16 7.15
C LEU A 56 27.00 -8.38 8.01
N SER A 57 27.64 -8.14 9.16
CA SER A 57 27.81 -9.13 10.20
C SER A 57 26.43 -9.53 10.81
N LEU A 58 26.42 -10.50 11.71
CA LEU A 58 25.20 -10.84 12.46
C LEU A 58 24.68 -9.61 13.25
N TYR A 59 25.57 -8.91 13.92
CA TYR A 59 25.26 -7.69 14.66
C TYR A 59 24.81 -6.55 13.75
N GLY A 60 25.47 -6.38 12.61
CA GLY A 60 25.08 -5.37 11.61
C GLY A 60 23.68 -5.60 11.07
N LYS A 61 23.26 -6.85 10.85
CA LYS A 61 21.90 -7.19 10.41
C LYS A 61 20.83 -6.88 11.47
N GLU A 62 21.17 -7.11 12.72
CA GLU A 62 20.27 -6.83 13.86
C GLU A 62 20.08 -5.33 14.06
N LEU A 63 21.20 -4.59 14.13
CA LEU A 63 21.17 -3.14 14.30
C LEU A 63 20.61 -2.38 13.10
N MET A 64 20.63 -2.98 11.90
CA MET A 64 20.12 -2.33 10.69
C MET A 64 18.65 -1.97 10.79
N LYS A 65 17.84 -2.75 11.52
CA LYS A 65 16.42 -2.48 11.73
C LYS A 65 16.22 -1.16 12.50
N ASP A 66 16.96 -1.00 13.58
CA ASP A 66 16.90 0.21 14.41
C ASP A 66 17.44 1.42 13.63
N VAL A 67 18.49 1.22 12.82
CA VAL A 67 19.05 2.27 11.96
C VAL A 67 18.05 2.74 10.92
N ASP A 68 17.31 1.82 10.27
CA ASP A 68 16.27 2.17 9.31
C ASP A 68 15.15 2.99 9.97
N GLU A 69 14.75 2.63 11.20
CA GLU A 69 13.77 3.39 11.99
C GLU A 69 14.26 4.79 12.33
N ILE A 70 15.50 4.93 12.79
CA ILE A 70 16.13 6.22 13.11
C ILE A 70 16.25 7.10 11.87
N LEU A 71 16.73 6.54 10.76
CA LEU A 71 16.86 7.30 9.50
C LEU A 71 15.49 7.70 8.96
N GLY A 72 14.50 6.82 9.06
CA GLY A 72 13.12 7.15 8.74
C GLY A 72 12.58 8.31 9.59
N ALA A 73 12.80 8.27 10.91
CA ALA A 73 12.40 9.34 11.82
C ALA A 73 13.14 10.66 11.53
N TYR A 74 14.42 10.59 11.18
CA TYR A 74 15.21 11.75 10.80
C TYR A 74 14.71 12.41 9.52
N LEU A 75 14.42 11.62 8.49
CA LEU A 75 13.82 12.13 7.23
C LEU A 75 12.48 12.83 7.49
N ARG A 76 11.64 12.24 8.33
CA ARG A 76 10.36 12.86 8.73
C ARG A 76 10.57 14.20 9.46
N LEU A 77 11.60 14.29 10.31
CA LEU A 77 11.94 15.54 10.98
C LEU A 77 12.35 16.63 9.98
N GLU A 78 13.20 16.28 9.00
CA GLU A 78 13.62 17.21 7.94
C GLU A 78 12.44 17.67 7.09
N GLU A 79 11.55 16.74 6.68
CA GLU A 79 10.34 17.06 5.92
C GLU A 79 9.40 17.99 6.71
N ARG A 80 9.20 17.69 8.01
CA ARG A 80 8.39 18.56 8.89
C ARG A 80 9.01 19.94 9.05
N ALA A 81 10.30 20.01 9.26
CA ALA A 81 11.02 21.29 9.37
C ALA A 81 10.98 22.11 8.06
N ALA A 82 11.06 21.43 6.91
CA ALA A 82 10.86 22.06 5.60
C ALA A 82 9.42 22.56 5.43
N GLY A 83 8.42 21.75 5.82
CA GLY A 83 7.00 22.13 5.79
C GLY A 83 6.63 23.29 6.72
N LEU A 84 7.38 23.50 7.80
CA LEU A 84 7.21 24.67 8.68
C LEU A 84 7.70 25.97 8.05
N ARG A 85 8.52 25.89 6.99
CA ARG A 85 9.06 27.06 6.27
C ARG A 85 8.18 27.52 5.10
N THR A 86 7.26 26.67 4.65
CA THR A 86 6.31 26.97 3.59
C THR A 86 4.91 27.12 4.19
N GLU A 87 4.20 28.21 3.86
CA GLU A 87 2.82 28.46 4.33
C GLU A 87 1.81 27.41 3.81
N GLU A 88 2.18 26.61 2.82
CA GLU A 88 1.34 25.56 2.25
C GLU A 88 1.86 24.15 2.62
N LYS A 89 1.28 23.59 3.69
CA LYS A 89 1.54 22.22 4.08
C LYS A 89 0.84 21.26 3.10
N THR A 90 1.62 20.45 2.37
CA THR A 90 1.07 19.35 1.54
C THR A 90 0.50 18.25 2.42
N VAL A 91 -0.79 17.93 2.27
CA VAL A 91 -1.46 16.84 3.00
C VAL A 91 -1.15 15.50 2.32
N ARG A 92 -0.62 14.55 3.08
CA ARG A 92 -0.25 13.20 2.60
C ARG A 92 -1.34 12.23 3.02
N ILE A 93 -1.97 11.61 2.02
CA ILE A 93 -3.12 10.72 2.20
C ILE A 93 -2.70 9.31 1.84
N GLY A 94 -2.70 8.39 2.82
CA GLY A 94 -2.60 6.95 2.57
C GLY A 94 -3.97 6.37 2.26
N SER A 95 -4.17 5.63 1.18
CA SER A 95 -5.47 5.09 0.82
C SER A 95 -5.41 3.67 0.32
N VAL A 96 -6.39 2.85 0.69
CA VAL A 96 -6.67 1.62 -0.02
C VAL A 96 -7.27 1.93 -1.40
N TYR A 97 -6.90 1.12 -2.39
CA TYR A 97 -7.26 1.36 -3.80
C TYR A 97 -8.78 1.56 -4.03
N PRO A 98 -9.69 0.78 -3.40
CA PRO A 98 -11.12 0.91 -3.66
C PRO A 98 -11.73 2.31 -3.47
N LEU A 99 -11.10 3.18 -2.70
CA LEU A 99 -11.57 4.54 -2.40
C LEU A 99 -10.84 5.63 -3.18
N ALA A 100 -9.64 5.34 -3.66
CA ALA A 100 -8.74 6.34 -4.24
C ALA A 100 -9.31 7.03 -5.50
N PRO A 101 -9.92 6.33 -6.47
CA PRO A 101 -10.34 6.96 -7.73
C PRO A 101 -11.66 7.75 -7.66
N GLY A 102 -12.49 7.52 -6.65
CA GLY A 102 -13.84 8.12 -6.57
C GLY A 102 -14.14 8.81 -5.25
N THR A 103 -14.19 8.05 -4.16
CA THR A 103 -14.59 8.55 -2.83
C THR A 103 -13.70 9.70 -2.35
N ILE A 104 -12.38 9.58 -2.44
CA ILE A 104 -11.47 10.61 -1.95
C ILE A 104 -11.56 11.90 -2.77
N PRO A 105 -11.49 11.90 -4.10
CA PRO A 105 -11.68 13.11 -4.89
C PRO A 105 -13.01 13.82 -4.63
N HIS A 106 -14.09 13.04 -4.47
CA HIS A 106 -15.41 13.59 -4.14
C HIS A 106 -15.39 14.29 -2.79
N MET A 107 -14.89 13.65 -1.75
CA MET A 107 -14.77 14.22 -0.41
C MET A 107 -13.89 15.48 -0.41
N LEU A 108 -12.73 15.45 -1.05
CA LEU A 108 -11.84 16.62 -1.14
C LEU A 108 -12.53 17.80 -1.83
N LYS A 109 -13.32 17.53 -2.87
CA LYS A 109 -14.14 18.56 -3.54
C LYS A 109 -15.22 19.13 -2.63
N GLU A 110 -15.95 18.29 -1.91
CA GLU A 110 -16.99 18.73 -0.96
C GLU A 110 -16.44 19.57 0.20
N PHE A 111 -15.24 19.22 0.69
CA PHE A 111 -14.53 19.99 1.70
C PHE A 111 -13.91 21.28 1.18
N GLY A 112 -14.00 21.56 -0.14
CA GLY A 112 -13.40 22.75 -0.74
C GLY A 112 -11.88 22.78 -0.56
N ALA A 113 -11.23 21.62 -0.71
CA ALA A 113 -9.77 21.50 -0.52
C ALA A 113 -9.02 22.41 -1.48
N THR A 114 -8.35 23.43 -0.92
CA THR A 114 -7.51 24.42 -1.66
C THR A 114 -6.01 24.23 -1.39
N PHE A 115 -5.67 23.25 -0.56
CA PHE A 115 -4.29 22.93 -0.18
C PHE A 115 -3.69 21.84 -1.09
N PRO A 116 -2.36 21.80 -1.28
CA PRO A 116 -1.70 20.70 -1.98
C PRO A 116 -1.90 19.37 -1.23
N PHE A 117 -2.13 18.29 -1.97
CA PHE A 117 -2.22 16.95 -1.38
C PHE A 117 -1.59 15.89 -2.30
N ILE A 118 -1.17 14.77 -1.70
CA ILE A 118 -0.65 13.60 -2.42
C ILE A 118 -1.39 12.37 -1.89
N ILE A 119 -1.92 11.54 -2.79
CA ILE A 119 -2.57 10.29 -2.46
C ILE A 119 -1.61 9.13 -2.75
N TYR A 120 -1.38 8.30 -1.75
CA TYR A 120 -0.56 7.10 -1.84
C TYR A 120 -1.45 5.87 -1.74
N ASN A 121 -1.37 4.99 -2.76
CA ASN A 121 -2.09 3.72 -2.73
C ASN A 121 -1.31 2.71 -1.89
N ARG A 122 -1.92 2.20 -0.79
CA ARG A 122 -1.31 1.29 0.18
C ARG A 122 -2.33 0.34 0.76
N MET A 123 -1.84 -0.76 1.36
CA MET A 123 -2.68 -1.65 2.15
C MET A 123 -2.93 -1.08 3.56
N THR A 124 -4.04 -1.48 4.20
CA THR A 124 -4.43 -0.96 5.53
C THR A 124 -3.31 -1.04 6.58
N PRO A 125 -2.51 -2.12 6.71
CA PRO A 125 -1.40 -2.15 7.66
C PRO A 125 -0.34 -1.08 7.41
N GLU A 126 0.06 -0.89 6.16
CA GLU A 126 1.05 0.13 5.76
C GLU A 126 0.53 1.56 6.00
N ILE A 127 -0.80 1.76 5.85
CA ILE A 127 -1.44 3.05 6.14
C ILE A 127 -1.39 3.33 7.64
N ALA A 128 -1.73 2.35 8.48
CA ALA A 128 -1.71 2.49 9.93
C ALA A 128 -0.30 2.77 10.44
N GLU A 129 0.70 2.01 9.98
CA GLU A 129 2.10 2.26 10.28
C GLU A 129 2.54 3.66 9.84
N GLY A 130 2.20 4.05 8.60
CA GLY A 130 2.52 5.36 8.08
C GLY A 130 1.83 6.52 8.81
N LEU A 131 0.66 6.32 9.41
CA LEU A 131 0.02 7.29 10.29
C LEU A 131 0.79 7.43 11.62
N LEU A 132 1.17 6.32 12.24
CA LEU A 132 1.95 6.31 13.49
C LEU A 132 3.31 6.96 13.29
N ASP A 133 3.97 6.66 12.20
CA ASP A 133 5.27 7.22 11.81
C ASP A 133 5.20 8.67 11.29
N GLY A 134 3.99 9.21 11.07
CA GLY A 134 3.80 10.54 10.51
C GLY A 134 4.19 10.65 9.03
N LYS A 135 4.22 9.54 8.31
CA LYS A 135 4.38 9.48 6.85
C LYS A 135 3.10 9.91 6.13
N TYR A 136 1.94 9.63 6.71
CA TYR A 136 0.63 10.09 6.26
C TYR A 136 -0.01 10.97 7.32
N ASP A 137 -0.76 11.97 6.88
CA ASP A 137 -1.53 12.86 7.73
C ASP A 137 -2.96 12.31 7.93
N ILE A 138 -3.51 11.64 6.89
CA ILE A 138 -4.83 11.01 6.88
C ILE A 138 -4.72 9.65 6.21
N GLY A 139 -5.46 8.66 6.72
CA GLY A 139 -5.58 7.32 6.15
C GLY A 139 -7.01 7.01 5.72
N PHE A 140 -7.17 6.27 4.61
CA PHE A 140 -8.43 5.66 4.18
C PHE A 140 -8.24 4.15 4.13
N CYS A 141 -8.85 3.44 5.07
CA CYS A 141 -8.60 2.03 5.36
C CYS A 141 -9.83 1.16 5.11
N SER A 142 -9.63 -0.12 4.79
CA SER A 142 -10.72 -1.11 4.63
C SER A 142 -11.07 -1.88 5.90
N ASP A 143 -10.23 -1.83 6.92
CA ASP A 143 -10.42 -2.54 8.19
C ASP A 143 -9.87 -1.71 9.35
N LEU A 144 -10.28 -2.10 10.57
CA LEU A 144 -9.76 -1.52 11.80
C LEU A 144 -8.53 -2.32 12.25
N LEU A 145 -7.40 -1.64 12.39
CA LEU A 145 -6.28 -2.19 13.13
C LEU A 145 -6.38 -1.73 14.59
N LYS A 146 -6.22 -2.67 15.52
CA LYS A 146 -6.24 -2.36 16.94
C LYS A 146 -5.01 -1.51 17.29
N SER A 147 -5.24 -0.23 17.51
CA SER A 147 -4.23 0.72 17.99
C SER A 147 -4.93 1.78 18.83
N ASP A 148 -4.42 2.03 20.02
CA ASP A 148 -4.93 3.09 20.89
C ASP A 148 -4.52 4.49 20.41
N GLU A 149 -3.59 4.57 19.45
CA GLU A 149 -3.05 5.81 18.91
C GLU A 149 -3.74 6.27 17.63
N ILE A 150 -4.61 5.43 17.03
CA ILE A 150 -5.33 5.76 15.79
C ILE A 150 -6.83 5.87 16.09
N GLU A 151 -7.44 6.93 15.58
CA GLU A 151 -8.90 7.11 15.55
C GLU A 151 -9.44 6.72 14.17
N TYR A 152 -10.57 6.02 14.18
CA TYR A 152 -11.24 5.56 12.96
C TYR A 152 -12.66 6.12 12.88
N TYR A 153 -13.00 6.69 11.73
CA TYR A 153 -14.32 7.25 11.43
C TYR A 153 -14.93 6.45 10.26
N PRO A 154 -16.09 5.80 10.43
CA PRO A 154 -16.70 5.00 9.37
C PRO A 154 -17.17 5.88 8.21
N ILE A 155 -16.92 5.45 6.97
CA ILE A 155 -17.36 6.13 5.74
C ILE A 155 -18.56 5.39 5.15
N ARG A 156 -18.37 4.11 4.80
CA ARG A 156 -19.39 3.26 4.18
C ARG A 156 -19.05 1.78 4.34
N ASP A 157 -20.06 0.94 4.11
CA ASP A 157 -19.86 -0.50 4.04
C ASP A 157 -19.12 -0.90 2.75
N SER A 158 -18.30 -1.93 2.84
CA SER A 158 -17.69 -2.62 1.71
C SER A 158 -18.49 -3.89 1.41
N TYR A 159 -18.63 -4.24 0.14
CA TYR A 159 -19.35 -5.45 -0.29
C TYR A 159 -18.68 -6.07 -1.53
N ILE A 160 -18.99 -7.34 -1.77
CA ILE A 160 -18.61 -8.03 -3.00
C ILE A 160 -19.66 -7.79 -4.07
N ALA A 161 -19.21 -7.50 -5.27
CA ALA A 161 -20.07 -7.30 -6.43
C ALA A 161 -19.67 -8.22 -7.60
N VAL A 162 -20.65 -8.60 -8.38
CA VAL A 162 -20.44 -9.07 -9.75
C VAL A 162 -20.38 -7.85 -10.63
N VAL A 163 -19.29 -7.66 -11.34
CA VAL A 163 -19.10 -6.55 -12.27
C VAL A 163 -19.32 -7.05 -13.70
N VAL A 164 -20.25 -6.42 -14.39
CA VAL A 164 -20.68 -6.76 -15.75
C VAL A 164 -20.62 -5.54 -16.66
N PRO A 165 -20.49 -5.70 -17.98
CA PRO A 165 -20.62 -4.57 -18.89
C PRO A 165 -22.07 -4.07 -18.92
N LYS A 166 -22.26 -2.81 -19.23
CA LYS A 166 -23.60 -2.25 -19.45
C LYS A 166 -24.26 -2.94 -20.65
N GLY A 167 -25.55 -3.24 -20.53
CA GLY A 167 -26.29 -4.07 -21.51
C GLY A 167 -26.20 -5.57 -21.26
N HIS A 168 -25.49 -6.01 -20.23
CA HIS A 168 -25.40 -7.43 -19.87
C HIS A 168 -26.74 -7.96 -19.33
N PRO A 169 -27.12 -9.24 -19.60
CA PRO A 169 -28.40 -9.80 -19.11
C PRO A 169 -28.61 -9.72 -17.59
N LEU A 170 -27.54 -9.62 -16.82
CA LEU A 170 -27.59 -9.53 -15.35
C LEU A 170 -27.68 -8.09 -14.83
N GLU A 171 -27.52 -7.05 -15.65
CA GLU A 171 -27.33 -5.66 -15.20
C GLU A 171 -28.48 -5.11 -14.33
N ASN A 172 -29.71 -5.59 -14.57
CA ASN A 172 -30.92 -5.11 -13.86
C ASN A 172 -31.20 -5.87 -12.55
N ARG A 173 -30.28 -6.71 -12.08
CA ARG A 173 -30.42 -7.40 -10.80
C ARG A 173 -30.06 -6.46 -9.65
N GLU A 174 -30.95 -6.33 -8.66
CA GLU A 174 -30.65 -5.60 -7.42
C GLU A 174 -29.59 -6.32 -6.56
N ARG A 175 -29.63 -7.67 -6.58
CA ARG A 175 -28.69 -8.56 -5.91
C ARG A 175 -28.57 -9.86 -6.72
N ILE A 176 -27.42 -10.53 -6.58
CA ILE A 176 -27.14 -11.76 -7.33
C ILE A 176 -26.52 -12.84 -6.45
N SER A 177 -26.89 -14.10 -6.67
CA SER A 177 -26.19 -15.27 -6.15
C SER A 177 -25.00 -15.60 -7.06
N LEU A 178 -23.89 -16.05 -6.49
CA LEU A 178 -22.73 -16.49 -7.29
C LEU A 178 -23.06 -17.65 -8.22
N LYS A 179 -24.04 -18.50 -7.88
CA LYS A 179 -24.50 -19.60 -8.75
C LYS A 179 -25.07 -19.10 -10.07
N GLU A 180 -25.68 -17.91 -10.10
CA GLU A 180 -26.19 -17.29 -11.33
C GLU A 180 -25.06 -16.81 -12.26
N THR A 181 -23.83 -16.72 -11.76
CA THR A 181 -22.65 -16.30 -12.54
C THR A 181 -21.94 -17.47 -13.20
N ALA A 182 -22.26 -18.71 -12.83
CA ALA A 182 -21.53 -19.92 -13.26
C ALA A 182 -21.57 -20.17 -14.79
N GLY A 183 -22.58 -19.65 -15.49
CA GLY A 183 -22.70 -19.77 -16.93
C GLY A 183 -21.92 -18.72 -17.74
N TYR A 184 -21.24 -17.79 -17.08
CA TYR A 184 -20.54 -16.68 -17.74
C TYR A 184 -19.03 -16.82 -17.59
N PRO A 185 -18.24 -16.45 -18.63
CA PRO A 185 -16.79 -16.41 -18.55
C PRO A 185 -16.31 -15.52 -17.40
N GLN A 186 -15.44 -16.05 -16.54
CA GLN A 186 -14.93 -15.34 -15.38
C GLN A 186 -13.56 -14.74 -15.64
N ILE A 187 -13.40 -13.46 -15.33
CA ILE A 187 -12.13 -12.75 -15.31
C ILE A 187 -11.69 -12.64 -13.85
N MET A 188 -10.45 -13.02 -13.54
CA MET A 188 -9.96 -13.00 -12.17
C MET A 188 -8.64 -12.22 -12.08
N PHE A 189 -8.30 -11.81 -10.88
CA PHE A 189 -6.95 -11.33 -10.62
C PHE A 189 -5.91 -12.43 -10.85
N SER A 190 -4.67 -12.06 -11.15
CA SER A 190 -3.55 -13.00 -11.23
C SER A 190 -3.28 -13.66 -9.87
N LYS A 191 -2.61 -14.81 -9.86
CA LYS A 191 -2.31 -15.54 -8.63
C LYS A 191 -1.40 -14.79 -7.66
N THR A 192 -0.68 -13.79 -8.15
CA THR A 192 0.20 -12.91 -7.37
C THR A 192 -0.55 -11.80 -6.63
N SER A 193 -1.79 -11.48 -7.05
CA SER A 193 -2.61 -10.46 -6.43
C SER A 193 -3.28 -10.92 -5.13
N GLY A 194 -3.27 -10.08 -4.11
CA GLY A 194 -4.03 -10.33 -2.86
C GLY A 194 -5.54 -10.45 -3.08
N PHE A 195 -6.09 -9.80 -4.10
CA PHE A 195 -7.51 -9.91 -4.45
C PHE A 195 -7.89 -11.27 -5.05
N ARG A 196 -6.94 -12.00 -5.65
CA ARG A 196 -7.17 -13.35 -6.14
C ARG A 196 -7.62 -14.29 -5.05
N LYS A 197 -6.94 -14.28 -3.92
CA LYS A 197 -7.28 -15.12 -2.76
C LYS A 197 -8.71 -14.85 -2.26
N LEU A 198 -9.11 -13.58 -2.25
CA LEU A 198 -10.48 -13.20 -1.89
C LEU A 198 -11.50 -13.74 -2.88
N GLN A 199 -11.27 -13.60 -4.20
CA GLN A 199 -12.16 -14.17 -5.22
C GLN A 199 -12.33 -15.67 -5.03
N GLU A 200 -11.24 -16.41 -4.83
CA GLU A 200 -11.26 -17.86 -4.60
C GLU A 200 -12.03 -18.23 -3.33
N GLN A 201 -11.85 -17.50 -2.24
CA GLN A 201 -12.58 -17.71 -0.99
C GLN A 201 -14.09 -17.50 -1.15
N VAL A 202 -14.49 -16.44 -1.85
CA VAL A 202 -15.90 -16.12 -2.10
C VAL A 202 -16.58 -17.19 -2.94
N PHE A 203 -15.93 -17.71 -3.98
CA PHE A 203 -16.45 -18.81 -4.79
C PHE A 203 -16.46 -20.14 -4.03
N ALA A 204 -15.37 -20.44 -3.31
CA ALA A 204 -15.25 -21.70 -2.56
C ALA A 204 -16.33 -21.84 -1.48
N ALA A 205 -16.72 -20.76 -0.85
CA ALA A 205 -17.77 -20.77 0.16
C ALA A 205 -19.16 -21.13 -0.38
N GLU A 206 -19.40 -20.91 -1.67
CA GLU A 206 -20.61 -21.33 -2.37
C GLU A 206 -20.43 -22.70 -3.06
N GLY A 207 -19.28 -23.36 -2.83
CA GLY A 207 -18.95 -24.64 -3.46
C GLY A 207 -18.69 -24.54 -4.97
N ILE A 208 -18.32 -23.34 -5.46
CA ILE A 208 -18.09 -23.08 -6.88
C ILE A 208 -16.60 -23.09 -7.16
N THR A 209 -16.18 -23.88 -8.14
CA THR A 209 -14.81 -23.85 -8.68
C THR A 209 -14.83 -23.09 -10.00
N VAL A 210 -13.97 -22.06 -10.09
CA VAL A 210 -13.87 -21.21 -11.28
C VAL A 210 -12.55 -21.45 -11.98
N GLN A 211 -12.62 -21.68 -13.28
CA GLN A 211 -11.47 -21.58 -14.17
C GLN A 211 -11.60 -20.25 -14.95
N PRO A 212 -10.74 -19.27 -14.68
CA PRO A 212 -10.84 -17.99 -15.36
C PRO A 212 -10.49 -18.12 -16.85
N VAL A 213 -11.21 -17.40 -17.70
CA VAL A 213 -10.87 -17.29 -19.14
C VAL A 213 -9.65 -16.42 -19.36
N CYS A 214 -9.44 -15.43 -18.46
CA CYS A 214 -8.24 -14.61 -18.43
C CYS A 214 -8.00 -14.07 -17.00
N SER A 215 -6.78 -13.61 -16.76
CA SER A 215 -6.38 -13.02 -15.49
C SER A 215 -5.46 -11.83 -15.71
N ALA A 216 -5.56 -10.82 -14.84
CA ALA A 216 -4.71 -9.64 -14.88
C ALA A 216 -4.28 -9.23 -13.45
N GLU A 217 -3.23 -8.44 -13.32
CA GLU A 217 -2.77 -7.94 -12.03
C GLU A 217 -3.51 -6.67 -11.62
N GLU A 218 -3.75 -5.79 -12.59
CA GLU A 218 -4.30 -4.47 -12.36
C GLU A 218 -5.80 -4.44 -12.62
N ILE A 219 -6.52 -3.72 -11.77
CA ILE A 219 -7.97 -3.60 -11.85
C ILE A 219 -8.42 -2.88 -13.12
N GLU A 220 -7.62 -1.94 -13.62
CA GLU A 220 -7.87 -1.21 -14.86
C GLU A 220 -7.90 -2.16 -16.08
N VAL A 221 -7.04 -3.16 -16.08
CA VAL A 221 -7.03 -4.19 -17.14
C VAL A 221 -8.24 -5.09 -16.99
N ILE A 222 -8.63 -5.48 -15.77
CA ILE A 222 -9.82 -6.29 -15.52
C ILE A 222 -11.08 -5.54 -15.96
N THR A 223 -11.24 -4.27 -15.57
CA THR A 223 -12.40 -3.45 -15.97
C THR A 223 -12.45 -3.25 -17.47
N GLY A 224 -11.32 -3.02 -18.12
CA GLY A 224 -11.22 -2.94 -19.58
C GLY A 224 -11.62 -4.25 -20.29
N LEU A 225 -11.22 -5.41 -19.76
CA LEU A 225 -11.62 -6.72 -20.29
C LEU A 225 -13.13 -6.95 -20.14
N ILE A 226 -13.72 -6.58 -19.00
CA ILE A 226 -15.17 -6.68 -18.77
C ILE A 226 -15.91 -5.77 -19.76
N GLU A 227 -15.50 -4.52 -19.88
CA GLU A 227 -16.12 -3.53 -20.77
C GLU A 227 -16.12 -3.98 -22.23
N ASN A 228 -15.08 -4.70 -22.66
CA ASN A 228 -14.96 -5.25 -24.00
C ASN A 228 -15.58 -6.65 -24.17
N GLY A 229 -16.35 -7.14 -23.18
CA GLY A 229 -17.15 -8.35 -23.29
C GLY A 229 -16.37 -9.67 -23.18
N PHE A 230 -15.13 -9.68 -22.66
CA PHE A 230 -14.38 -10.93 -22.44
C PHE A 230 -14.95 -11.80 -21.34
N GLY A 231 -15.79 -11.23 -20.45
CA GLY A 231 -16.43 -11.93 -19.36
C GLY A 231 -16.91 -10.99 -18.27
N ILE A 232 -17.17 -11.56 -17.10
CA ILE A 232 -17.58 -10.86 -15.88
C ILE A 232 -16.56 -11.10 -14.78
N SER A 233 -16.59 -10.31 -13.71
CA SER A 233 -15.71 -10.55 -12.56
C SER A 233 -16.44 -10.38 -11.24
N VAL A 234 -16.04 -11.15 -10.23
CA VAL A 234 -16.49 -11.02 -8.84
C VAL A 234 -15.40 -10.29 -8.06
N LEU A 235 -15.69 -9.09 -7.59
CA LEU A 235 -14.72 -8.18 -7.01
C LEU A 235 -15.26 -7.55 -5.71
N PRO A 236 -14.40 -7.15 -4.76
CA PRO A 236 -14.76 -6.12 -3.82
C PRO A 236 -15.20 -4.88 -4.60
N TYR A 237 -16.30 -4.26 -4.20
CA TYR A 237 -16.75 -3.04 -4.87
C TYR A 237 -15.67 -1.96 -4.79
N MET A 238 -15.32 -1.41 -5.95
CA MET A 238 -14.32 -0.37 -6.12
C MET A 238 -14.89 0.79 -6.92
N ASP A 239 -14.57 2.01 -6.54
CA ASP A 239 -15.11 3.22 -7.18
C ASP A 239 -14.77 3.33 -8.67
N ILE A 240 -13.68 2.66 -9.11
CA ILE A 240 -13.28 2.62 -10.53
C ILE A 240 -14.37 2.08 -11.44
N VAL A 241 -15.28 1.23 -10.95
CA VAL A 241 -16.40 0.69 -11.75
C VAL A 241 -17.26 1.80 -12.33
N HIS A 242 -17.40 2.93 -11.62
CA HIS A 242 -18.16 4.08 -12.11
C HIS A 242 -17.44 4.91 -13.18
N LEU A 243 -16.14 4.75 -13.32
CA LEU A 243 -15.34 5.43 -14.34
C LEU A 243 -15.39 4.72 -15.70
N HIS A 244 -15.94 3.51 -15.71
CA HIS A 244 -16.14 2.67 -16.90
C HIS A 244 -17.62 2.44 -17.17
N ASN A 245 -17.93 1.95 -18.36
CA ASN A 245 -19.30 1.62 -18.75
C ASN A 245 -19.73 0.25 -18.18
N LEU A 246 -19.63 0.11 -16.86
CA LEU A 246 -19.82 -1.12 -16.09
C LEU A 246 -20.95 -0.99 -15.06
N VAL A 247 -21.50 -2.13 -14.65
CA VAL A 247 -22.50 -2.24 -13.60
C VAL A 247 -21.98 -3.18 -12.52
N ALA A 248 -22.03 -2.74 -11.26
CA ALA A 248 -21.70 -3.55 -10.09
C ALA A 248 -22.97 -4.04 -9.40
N ILE A 249 -23.16 -5.34 -9.33
CA ILE A 249 -24.35 -5.98 -8.73
C ILE A 249 -23.92 -6.60 -7.42
N PRO A 250 -24.47 -6.19 -6.26
CA PRO A 250 -24.11 -6.75 -4.96
C PRO A 250 -24.36 -8.26 -4.88
N VAL A 251 -23.36 -9.01 -4.43
CA VAL A 251 -23.46 -10.44 -4.20
C VAL A 251 -24.17 -10.71 -2.87
N GLN A 252 -25.08 -11.70 -2.87
CA GLN A 252 -25.69 -12.23 -1.65
C GLN A 252 -24.68 -13.15 -0.97
N THR A 253 -23.86 -12.59 -0.08
CA THR A 253 -22.86 -13.38 0.66
C THR A 253 -22.74 -12.87 2.10
N SER A 254 -22.45 -13.80 3.03
CA SER A 254 -22.12 -13.48 4.42
C SER A 254 -20.61 -13.41 4.70
N ILE A 255 -19.78 -13.76 3.73
CA ILE A 255 -18.35 -13.99 3.92
C ILE A 255 -17.58 -12.68 3.99
N TRP A 256 -18.08 -11.65 3.33
CA TRP A 256 -17.44 -10.34 3.29
C TRP A 256 -18.34 -9.28 3.90
N LYS A 257 -17.96 -8.85 5.11
CA LYS A 257 -18.53 -7.67 5.77
C LYS A 257 -17.36 -6.85 6.26
N SER A 258 -16.99 -5.85 5.52
CA SER A 258 -15.98 -4.88 5.90
C SER A 258 -16.56 -3.47 5.80
N LYS A 259 -15.90 -2.52 6.40
CA LYS A 259 -16.23 -1.09 6.29
C LYS A 259 -15.00 -0.32 5.90
N PHE A 260 -15.23 0.78 5.22
CA PHE A 260 -14.19 1.75 4.98
C PHE A 260 -14.21 2.84 6.05
N TYR A 261 -13.03 3.29 6.41
CA TYR A 261 -12.81 4.26 7.47
C TYR A 261 -11.86 5.35 7.03
N ILE A 262 -12.09 6.57 7.52
CA ILE A 262 -11.05 7.57 7.65
C ILE A 262 -10.28 7.25 8.93
N ALA A 263 -8.97 7.29 8.87
CA ALA A 263 -8.09 7.06 10.00
C ALA A 263 -7.17 8.26 10.20
N ARG A 264 -6.94 8.64 11.45
CA ARG A 264 -5.93 9.65 11.80
C ARG A 264 -5.24 9.28 13.09
N ARG A 265 -4.06 9.82 13.31
CA ARG A 265 -3.37 9.73 14.58
C ARG A 265 -4.12 10.56 15.63
N LYS A 266 -4.29 10.03 16.86
CA LYS A 266 -4.99 10.68 17.98
C LYS A 266 -4.32 11.96 18.44
N TYR A 267 -2.97 11.92 18.46
CA TYR A 267 -2.15 13.02 18.96
C TYR A 267 -1.17 13.41 17.83
N GLY A 268 -1.49 14.44 17.10
CA GLY A 268 -0.67 14.93 15.98
C GLY A 268 -0.98 16.36 15.63
#